data_f19db71e36aa3331c312c71f2b00b367
#
_entry.id   f19db71e36aa3331c312c71f2b00b367
#
_cell.length_a   1.000
_cell.length_b   1.000
_cell.length_c   1.000
_cell.angle_alpha   90.00
_cell.angle_beta   90.00
_cell.angle_gamma   90.00
#
_symmetry.space_group_name_H-M   'P 1'
#
loop_
_entity.id
_entity.type
_entity.pdbx_description
1 polymer ?
#
loop_
_entity_poly.entity_id
_entity_poly.type
_entity_poly.pdbx_seq_one_letter_code
_entity_poly.pdbx_strand_id
1 'polypeptide(L)'
;MNNKTTVAALNVSVGADNEQSPSVTKHSNSITDNNCVRNLQSTGTPVGENLETVSMEELYDTVYPIKKPLVEDLIYNGVYLFVGAPKVGKSFLMAEIGFCVSAGIDLWGHKTNQGTVLYLALEDDYARLQQRLSRMFGIDVAEHFYFATRSKNLNEGLEEQLKEFLVAHADTRLVIIDTLQKIKEISGDKFSYANDYDIITKLKHFADEHNICILVVHHTRKMDSSDAFEMISGTNGLLGAADGAFIMQKEKRTDLKATVDITGRDQQDQKLYLKFDPKLCLWKFEKAETELWKEPEDKVLSAVNTYLMEAGCFQGTASELMDKIQEINLVPNQLTRQLNIKAGRLYEDYGIRYDNKRCHDGRIITLEYEKE
;
A
#
# COMPACT_ATOMS: atom_id res chain seq x y z
N MET A 1 9.41 -24.34 -35.89
CA MET A 1 8.89 -24.74 -34.57
C MET A 1 8.54 -23.45 -33.84
N ASN A 2 7.25 -23.16 -33.79
CA ASN A 2 6.70 -21.91 -33.27
C ASN A 2 6.51 -22.01 -31.77
N ASN A 3 7.35 -21.34 -30.98
CA ASN A 3 7.04 -21.06 -29.59
C ASN A 3 6.47 -19.64 -29.52
N LYS A 4 5.16 -19.53 -29.69
CA LYS A 4 4.37 -18.39 -29.19
C LYS A 4 4.26 -18.52 -27.69
N THR A 5 5.18 -17.90 -26.97
CA THR A 5 4.92 -17.56 -25.57
C THR A 5 3.98 -16.37 -25.61
N THR A 6 2.72 -16.66 -25.62
CA THR A 6 1.63 -15.71 -25.40
C THR A 6 1.88 -15.11 -24.04
N VAL A 7 2.16 -13.81 -24.00
CA VAL A 7 1.80 -13.00 -22.85
C VAL A 7 0.36 -13.38 -22.59
N ALA A 8 0.08 -13.93 -21.41
CA ALA A 8 -1.29 -14.19 -21.01
C ALA A 8 -2.02 -12.87 -21.23
N ALA A 9 -2.72 -12.81 -22.33
CA ALA A 9 -3.56 -11.69 -22.63
C ALA A 9 -4.49 -11.58 -21.43
N LEU A 10 -4.56 -10.41 -20.86
CA LEU A 10 -5.61 -9.95 -20.00
C LEU A 10 -6.92 -10.03 -20.78
N ASN A 11 -7.43 -11.25 -20.99
CA ASN A 11 -8.76 -11.46 -21.54
C ASN A 11 -9.75 -11.41 -20.37
N VAL A 12 -10.14 -10.21 -20.03
CA VAL A 12 -11.41 -9.99 -19.36
C VAL A 12 -12.48 -10.08 -20.44
N SER A 13 -13.12 -11.23 -20.55
CA SER A 13 -14.30 -11.40 -21.36
C SER A 13 -15.46 -10.60 -20.74
N VAL A 14 -15.77 -9.48 -21.35
CA VAL A 14 -17.02 -8.76 -21.11
C VAL A 14 -18.14 -9.58 -21.76
N GLY A 15 -18.86 -10.34 -20.97
CA GLY A 15 -20.14 -10.92 -21.34
C GLY A 15 -21.20 -9.82 -21.36
N ALA A 16 -21.60 -9.44 -22.58
CA ALA A 16 -22.82 -8.66 -22.77
C ALA A 16 -24.00 -9.62 -22.72
N ASP A 17 -24.83 -9.50 -21.72
CA ASP A 17 -26.22 -9.97 -21.80
C ASP A 17 -27.17 -8.91 -21.25
N ASN A 18 -28.14 -8.65 -22.10
CA ASN A 18 -29.24 -7.71 -22.00
C ASN A 18 -30.30 -8.24 -21.06
N GLU A 19 -31.06 -7.27 -20.51
CA GLU A 19 -32.47 -7.22 -20.25
C GLU A 19 -33.05 -7.53 -18.86
N GLN A 20 -33.86 -6.56 -18.51
CA GLN A 20 -35.09 -6.56 -17.70
C GLN A 20 -34.98 -6.29 -16.20
N SER A 21 -35.33 -5.04 -15.92
CA SER A 21 -35.84 -4.59 -14.61
C SER A 21 -37.15 -5.26 -14.26
N PRO A 22 -37.41 -5.51 -13.00
CA PRO A 22 -38.73 -5.22 -12.43
C PRO A 22 -38.67 -4.31 -11.18
N SER A 23 -39.65 -3.46 -11.19
CA SER A 23 -40.19 -2.51 -10.23
C SER A 23 -40.05 -2.83 -8.73
N VAL A 24 -39.60 -1.80 -8.04
CA VAL A 24 -39.94 -1.25 -6.73
C VAL A 24 -41.02 -1.94 -5.91
N THR A 25 -40.69 -2.39 -4.72
CA THR A 25 -41.55 -2.26 -3.55
C THR A 25 -40.70 -1.83 -2.32
N LYS A 26 -41.08 -0.66 -1.80
CA LYS A 26 -40.56 -0.10 -0.54
C LYS A 26 -41.10 -0.93 0.63
N HIS A 27 -40.20 -1.45 1.47
CA HIS A 27 -40.51 -1.68 2.87
C HIS A 27 -39.40 -1.05 3.74
N SER A 28 -39.81 0.03 4.37
CA SER A 28 -39.13 0.68 5.46
C SER A 28 -39.10 -0.22 6.69
N ASN A 29 -37.92 -0.67 7.11
CA ASN A 29 -37.71 -1.08 8.49
C ASN A 29 -36.47 -0.35 9.01
N SER A 30 -36.74 0.59 9.90
CA SER A 30 -35.78 1.29 10.71
C SER A 30 -35.16 0.30 11.69
N ILE A 31 -33.91 -0.04 11.45
CA ILE A 31 -33.03 -0.63 12.48
C ILE A 31 -31.97 0.42 12.79
N THR A 32 -32.04 0.95 14.00
CA THR A 32 -31.06 1.88 14.56
C THR A 32 -29.77 1.12 14.79
N ASP A 33 -28.82 1.29 13.85
CA ASP A 33 -27.45 0.86 14.01
C ASP A 33 -26.71 1.81 14.97
N ASN A 34 -26.62 1.41 16.23
CA ASN A 34 -25.63 1.98 17.13
C ASN A 34 -24.26 1.35 16.85
N ASN A 35 -23.63 1.77 15.78
CA ASN A 35 -22.23 1.51 15.50
C ASN A 35 -21.36 2.37 16.42
N CYS A 36 -21.03 1.84 17.58
CA CYS A 36 -19.96 2.40 18.43
C CYS A 36 -18.60 1.83 18.02
N VAL A 37 -18.27 1.97 16.73
CA VAL A 37 -16.87 2.00 16.29
C VAL A 37 -16.40 3.39 16.67
N ARG A 38 -15.55 3.53 17.68
CA ARG A 38 -14.74 4.75 17.83
C ARG A 38 -13.84 4.79 16.59
N ASN A 39 -14.35 5.41 15.54
CA ASN A 39 -13.52 5.93 14.47
C ASN A 39 -12.55 6.92 15.12
N LEU A 40 -11.32 6.50 15.33
CA LEU A 40 -10.18 7.41 15.41
C LEU A 40 -9.96 7.96 13.99
N GLN A 41 -10.97 8.68 13.48
CA GLN A 41 -10.75 9.64 12.43
C GLN A 41 -9.92 10.74 13.09
N SER A 42 -8.67 10.85 12.69
CA SER A 42 -7.88 12.04 12.92
C SER A 42 -8.53 13.20 12.16
N THR A 43 -9.63 13.73 12.72
CA THR A 43 -10.08 15.07 12.40
C THR A 43 -8.94 15.96 12.84
N GLY A 44 -8.38 16.78 11.94
CA GLY A 44 -7.31 17.74 12.22
C GLY A 44 -7.71 18.74 13.31
N THR A 45 -7.83 18.26 14.52
CA THR A 45 -7.93 19.04 15.75
C THR A 45 -6.56 19.65 15.96
N PRO A 46 -6.46 20.96 16.23
CA PRO A 46 -5.19 21.55 16.63
C PRO A 46 -4.63 20.71 17.78
N VAL A 47 -3.36 20.31 17.65
CA VAL A 47 -2.63 19.58 18.70
C VAL A 47 -2.89 20.31 20.01
N GLY A 48 -3.61 19.67 20.94
CA GLY A 48 -3.92 20.24 22.23
C GLY A 48 -2.62 20.57 22.97
N GLU A 49 -2.67 21.46 23.94
CA GLU A 49 -1.50 21.82 24.76
C GLU A 49 -0.91 20.62 25.52
N ASN A 50 -1.64 19.52 25.63
CA ASN A 50 -1.23 18.31 26.32
C ASN A 50 -0.81 17.20 25.31
N LEU A 51 0.27 16.52 25.64
CA LEU A 51 0.73 15.34 24.90
C LEU A 51 -0.32 14.22 25.00
N GLU A 52 -0.85 13.75 23.86
CA GLU A 52 -1.67 12.55 23.82
C GLU A 52 -0.79 11.32 24.06
N THR A 53 -1.14 10.53 25.07
CA THR A 53 -0.39 9.32 25.41
C THR A 53 -1.32 8.14 25.56
N VAL A 54 -0.85 6.98 25.13
CA VAL A 54 -1.52 5.70 25.29
C VAL A 54 -0.61 4.77 26.08
N SER A 55 -1.13 4.10 27.10
CA SER A 55 -0.35 3.13 27.87
C SER A 55 -0.09 1.86 27.03
N MET A 56 0.97 1.10 27.38
CA MET A 56 1.22 -0.20 26.74
C MET A 56 0.05 -1.17 26.94
N GLU A 57 -0.65 -1.08 28.06
CA GLU A 57 -1.84 -1.87 28.32
C GLU A 57 -2.96 -1.54 27.34
N GLU A 58 -3.25 -0.24 27.14
CA GLU A 58 -4.25 0.20 26.16
C GLU A 58 -3.88 -0.19 24.74
N LEU A 59 -2.59 -0.08 24.35
CA LEU A 59 -2.11 -0.54 23.05
C LEU A 59 -2.42 -2.01 22.80
N TYR A 60 -2.17 -2.87 23.79
CA TYR A 60 -2.41 -4.32 23.67
C TYR A 60 -3.88 -4.71 23.80
N ASP A 61 -4.66 -3.87 24.45
CA ASP A 61 -6.09 -4.07 24.64
C ASP A 61 -6.94 -3.51 23.49
N THR A 62 -6.31 -2.81 22.53
CA THR A 62 -6.95 -2.20 21.36
C THR A 62 -6.68 -3.05 20.10
N VAL A 63 -7.73 -3.28 19.31
CA VAL A 63 -7.59 -3.86 17.96
C VAL A 63 -7.38 -2.75 16.97
N TYR A 64 -6.20 -2.71 16.36
CA TYR A 64 -5.89 -1.74 15.31
C TYR A 64 -6.26 -2.30 13.93
N PRO A 65 -6.75 -1.46 13.01
CA PRO A 65 -7.06 -1.92 11.66
C PRO A 65 -5.80 -2.38 10.93
N ILE A 66 -5.96 -3.41 10.12
CA ILE A 66 -4.87 -3.98 9.32
C ILE A 66 -4.48 -2.98 8.23
N LYS A 67 -3.19 -2.70 8.12
CA LYS A 67 -2.64 -2.00 6.97
C LYS A 67 -2.30 -3.04 5.90
N LYS A 68 -3.23 -3.29 4.97
CA LYS A 68 -2.96 -4.17 3.83
C LYS A 68 -1.83 -3.58 2.98
N PRO A 69 -0.83 -4.37 2.54
CA PRO A 69 0.17 -3.88 1.61
C PRO A 69 -0.49 -3.44 0.29
N LEU A 70 0.06 -2.41 -0.34
CA LEU A 70 -0.37 -1.99 -1.67
C LEU A 70 0.04 -3.03 -2.71
N VAL A 71 1.27 -3.54 -2.59
CA VAL A 71 1.80 -4.68 -3.35
C VAL A 71 2.46 -5.60 -2.34
N GLU A 72 1.96 -6.83 -2.24
CA GLU A 72 2.40 -7.83 -1.26
C GLU A 72 3.93 -7.96 -1.27
N ASP A 73 4.56 -7.99 -0.09
CA ASP A 73 6.00 -8.07 0.12
C ASP A 73 6.86 -6.92 -0.47
N LEU A 74 6.27 -5.96 -1.17
CA LEU A 74 7.02 -4.92 -1.88
C LEU A 74 6.68 -3.49 -1.45
N ILE A 75 5.39 -3.14 -1.34
CA ILE A 75 4.95 -1.75 -1.11
C ILE A 75 3.83 -1.73 -0.10
N TYR A 76 3.99 -0.93 0.95
CA TYR A 76 2.99 -0.71 1.99
C TYR A 76 2.45 0.73 1.91
N ASN A 77 1.49 1.06 2.78
CA ASN A 77 1.05 2.45 2.93
C ASN A 77 2.15 3.31 3.56
N GLY A 78 2.21 4.57 3.19
CA GLY A 78 3.24 5.51 3.62
C GLY A 78 3.95 6.16 2.44
N VAL A 79 5.12 6.76 2.67
CA VAL A 79 5.89 7.44 1.61
C VAL A 79 7.13 6.65 1.24
N TYR A 80 7.27 6.34 -0.02
CA TYR A 80 8.44 5.67 -0.57
C TYR A 80 9.14 6.53 -1.62
N LEU A 81 10.46 6.59 -1.53
CA LEU A 81 11.30 7.22 -2.54
C LEU A 81 11.60 6.23 -3.66
N PHE A 82 11.34 6.59 -4.91
CA PHE A 82 11.78 5.83 -6.06
C PHE A 82 12.94 6.55 -6.75
N VAL A 83 14.15 6.07 -6.55
CA VAL A 83 15.40 6.77 -6.85
C VAL A 83 16.16 6.10 -7.99
N GLY A 84 16.85 6.87 -8.78
CA GLY A 84 17.73 6.35 -9.84
C GLY A 84 18.17 7.42 -10.83
N ALA A 85 19.19 7.10 -11.61
CA ALA A 85 19.73 8.03 -12.62
C ALA A 85 18.65 8.47 -13.62
N PRO A 86 18.78 9.68 -14.21
CA PRO A 86 17.90 10.09 -15.29
C PRO A 86 17.90 9.08 -16.45
N LYS A 87 16.71 8.82 -17.03
CA LYS A 87 16.51 7.92 -18.17
C LYS A 87 16.84 6.43 -17.91
N VAL A 88 16.87 6.00 -16.65
CA VAL A 88 17.06 4.56 -16.30
C VAL A 88 15.79 3.73 -16.52
N GLY A 89 14.62 4.39 -16.69
CA GLY A 89 13.34 3.72 -16.96
C GLY A 89 12.34 3.79 -15.80
N LYS A 90 12.57 4.69 -14.82
CA LYS A 90 11.68 4.86 -13.65
C LYS A 90 10.22 5.11 -14.01
N SER A 91 9.95 6.06 -14.91
CA SER A 91 8.57 6.43 -15.29
C SER A 91 7.81 5.30 -16.00
N PHE A 92 8.51 4.36 -16.66
CA PHE A 92 7.88 3.13 -17.16
C PHE A 92 7.46 2.23 -16.01
N LEU A 93 8.34 2.04 -15.03
CA LEU A 93 8.02 1.22 -13.87
C LEU A 93 6.92 1.84 -13.02
N MET A 94 6.90 3.16 -12.85
CA MET A 94 5.80 3.86 -12.16
C MET A 94 4.45 3.65 -12.86
N ALA A 95 4.43 3.74 -14.19
CA ALA A 95 3.21 3.46 -14.96
C ALA A 95 2.78 2.00 -14.85
N GLU A 96 3.73 1.05 -14.81
CA GLU A 96 3.46 -0.38 -14.65
C GLU A 96 2.87 -0.69 -13.26
N ILE A 97 3.47 -0.17 -12.18
CA ILE A 97 2.93 -0.30 -10.82
C ILE A 97 1.53 0.32 -10.74
N GLY A 98 1.36 1.54 -11.26
CA GLY A 98 0.06 2.22 -11.24
C GLY A 98 -1.03 1.45 -12.00
N PHE A 99 -0.69 0.88 -13.15
CA PHE A 99 -1.62 0.04 -13.93
C PHE A 99 -1.99 -1.24 -13.16
N CYS A 100 -1.01 -1.95 -12.61
CA CYS A 100 -1.27 -3.17 -11.85
C CYS A 100 -2.19 -2.91 -10.64
N VAL A 101 -1.93 -1.85 -9.86
CA VAL A 101 -2.75 -1.48 -8.71
C VAL A 101 -4.16 -1.06 -9.14
N SER A 102 -4.30 -0.23 -10.17
CA SER A 102 -5.61 0.24 -10.63
C SER A 102 -6.46 -0.87 -11.25
N ALA A 103 -5.84 -1.83 -11.93
CA ALA A 103 -6.51 -2.96 -12.54
C ALA A 103 -6.71 -4.17 -11.59
N GLY A 104 -6.06 -4.18 -10.41
CA GLY A 104 -6.10 -5.31 -9.47
C GLY A 104 -5.38 -6.56 -9.98
N ILE A 105 -4.30 -6.38 -10.76
CA ILE A 105 -3.51 -7.47 -11.30
C ILE A 105 -2.15 -7.55 -10.62
N ASP A 106 -1.62 -8.76 -10.51
CA ASP A 106 -0.36 -9.01 -9.85
C ASP A 106 0.81 -8.28 -10.52
N LEU A 107 1.67 -7.65 -9.70
CA LEU A 107 2.95 -7.11 -10.14
C LEU A 107 4.02 -8.18 -9.91
N TRP A 108 4.54 -8.78 -10.98
CA TRP A 108 5.60 -9.80 -10.93
C TRP A 108 5.27 -11.02 -10.05
N GLY A 109 3.99 -11.34 -9.87
CA GLY A 109 3.52 -12.43 -9.02
C GLY A 109 3.20 -12.03 -7.58
N HIS A 110 3.41 -10.77 -7.21
CA HIS A 110 2.96 -10.20 -5.94
C HIS A 110 1.54 -9.62 -6.10
N LYS A 111 0.62 -10.00 -5.23
CA LYS A 111 -0.76 -9.51 -5.27
C LYS A 111 -0.81 -8.01 -5.04
N THR A 112 -1.71 -7.34 -5.75
CA THR A 112 -1.96 -5.91 -5.55
C THR A 112 -3.27 -5.68 -4.80
N ASN A 113 -3.30 -4.67 -3.95
CA ASN A 113 -4.52 -4.18 -3.32
C ASN A 113 -5.15 -3.15 -4.27
N GLN A 114 -6.16 -3.59 -5.03
CA GLN A 114 -6.82 -2.76 -6.04
C GLN A 114 -7.40 -1.48 -5.47
N GLY A 115 -7.28 -0.39 -6.22
CA GLY A 115 -7.92 0.89 -5.93
C GLY A 115 -7.50 1.98 -6.90
N THR A 116 -8.06 3.16 -6.70
CA THR A 116 -7.76 4.32 -7.55
C THR A 116 -6.30 4.76 -7.39
N VAL A 117 -5.69 5.08 -8.52
CA VAL A 117 -4.30 5.57 -8.63
C VAL A 117 -4.29 6.95 -9.26
N LEU A 118 -3.61 7.91 -8.64
CA LEU A 118 -3.30 9.21 -9.21
C LEU A 118 -1.81 9.28 -9.59
N TYR A 119 -1.51 9.55 -10.86
CA TYR A 119 -0.15 9.75 -11.34
C TYR A 119 0.09 11.22 -11.74
N LEU A 120 0.81 11.95 -10.91
CA LEU A 120 1.30 13.29 -11.21
C LEU A 120 2.55 13.18 -12.10
N ALA A 121 2.37 13.11 -13.41
CA ALA A 121 3.43 13.00 -14.41
C ALA A 121 3.92 14.39 -14.82
N LEU A 122 4.58 15.10 -13.90
CA LEU A 122 4.88 16.53 -13.99
C LEU A 122 6.03 16.91 -14.96
N GLU A 123 6.71 15.89 -15.50
CA GLU A 123 7.73 16.07 -16.55
C GLU A 123 7.22 15.66 -17.95
N ASP A 124 5.94 15.29 -18.05
CA ASP A 124 5.33 14.79 -19.26
C ASP A 124 4.20 15.70 -19.80
N ASP A 125 3.73 15.39 -21.00
CA ASP A 125 2.49 15.89 -21.57
C ASP A 125 1.53 14.73 -21.88
N TYR A 126 0.24 15.04 -22.05
CA TYR A 126 -0.78 14.01 -22.26
C TYR A 126 -0.57 13.21 -23.56
N ALA A 127 -0.04 13.82 -24.64
CA ALA A 127 0.21 13.10 -25.88
C ALA A 127 1.32 12.06 -25.71
N ARG A 128 2.38 12.41 -24.99
CA ARG A 128 3.49 11.51 -24.69
C ARG A 128 3.06 10.40 -23.71
N LEU A 129 2.24 10.72 -22.72
CA LEU A 129 1.63 9.74 -21.83
C LEU A 129 0.78 8.75 -22.61
N GLN A 130 -0.12 9.21 -23.46
CA GLN A 130 -0.97 8.37 -24.29
C GLN A 130 -0.14 7.41 -25.16
N GLN A 131 0.90 7.90 -25.84
CA GLN A 131 1.78 7.08 -26.66
C GLN A 131 2.53 6.02 -25.82
N ARG A 132 2.98 6.40 -24.62
CA ARG A 132 3.67 5.49 -23.70
C ARG A 132 2.73 4.40 -23.22
N LEU A 133 1.58 4.77 -22.69
CA LEU A 133 0.61 3.83 -22.14
C LEU A 133 0.05 2.88 -23.21
N SER A 134 -0.27 3.39 -24.40
CA SER A 134 -0.71 2.54 -25.52
C SER A 134 0.34 1.54 -25.97
N ARG A 135 1.63 1.88 -25.85
CA ARG A 135 2.73 0.96 -26.14
C ARG A 135 2.90 -0.09 -25.06
N MET A 136 2.68 0.28 -23.79
CA MET A 136 2.81 -0.60 -22.64
C MET A 136 1.64 -1.57 -22.52
N PHE A 137 0.43 -1.07 -22.66
CA PHE A 137 -0.80 -1.78 -22.31
C PHE A 137 -1.76 -1.98 -23.49
N GLY A 138 -1.38 -1.50 -24.69
CA GLY A 138 -2.25 -1.60 -25.86
C GLY A 138 -3.42 -0.64 -25.79
N ILE A 139 -4.62 -1.16 -26.02
CA ILE A 139 -5.89 -0.41 -25.93
C ILE A 139 -6.66 -0.72 -24.63
N ASP A 140 -6.11 -1.59 -23.79
CA ASP A 140 -6.73 -1.92 -22.52
C ASP A 140 -6.65 -0.70 -21.59
N VAL A 141 -7.74 -0.40 -20.90
CA VAL A 141 -7.86 0.73 -20.00
C VAL A 141 -8.06 0.24 -18.56
N ALA A 142 -7.40 0.91 -17.63
CA ALA A 142 -7.70 0.76 -16.21
C ALA A 142 -8.54 1.98 -15.80
N GLU A 143 -9.82 1.75 -15.49
CA GLU A 143 -10.80 2.82 -15.21
C GLU A 143 -10.42 3.69 -14.02
N HIS A 144 -9.68 3.13 -13.06
CA HIS A 144 -9.27 3.81 -11.83
C HIS A 144 -7.84 4.39 -11.89
N PHE A 145 -7.29 4.63 -13.09
CA PHE A 145 -5.95 5.20 -13.27
C PHE A 145 -6.02 6.62 -13.84
N TYR A 146 -5.74 7.61 -13.00
CA TYR A 146 -5.85 9.04 -13.31
C TYR A 146 -4.49 9.69 -13.47
N PHE A 147 -4.39 10.68 -14.37
CA PHE A 147 -3.15 11.37 -14.70
C PHE A 147 -3.31 12.88 -14.60
N ALA A 148 -2.30 13.55 -14.05
CA ALA A 148 -2.17 14.99 -14.12
C ALA A 148 -0.74 15.37 -14.57
N THR A 149 -0.61 16.30 -15.49
CA THR A 149 0.68 16.83 -15.99
C THR A 149 1.05 18.16 -15.36
N ARG A 150 0.20 18.68 -14.49
CA ARG A 150 0.41 19.92 -13.74
C ARG A 150 -0.18 19.78 -12.34
N SER A 151 0.51 20.34 -11.37
CA SER A 151 0.04 20.49 -9.99
C SER A 151 0.55 21.79 -9.41
N LYS A 152 -0.01 22.21 -8.30
CA LYS A 152 0.62 23.19 -7.41
C LYS A 152 1.85 22.56 -6.76
N ASN A 153 2.75 23.40 -6.22
CA ASN A 153 3.79 22.89 -5.34
C ASN A 153 3.23 22.68 -3.91
N LEU A 154 4.03 22.08 -3.05
CA LEU A 154 3.56 21.69 -1.70
C LEU A 154 3.16 22.88 -0.83
N ASN A 155 3.84 24.03 -0.98
CA ASN A 155 3.54 25.25 -0.22
C ASN A 155 2.44 26.12 -0.85
N GLU A 156 2.04 25.84 -2.07
CA GLU A 156 1.03 26.57 -2.84
C GLU A 156 -0.33 25.88 -2.92
N GLY A 157 -0.49 24.71 -2.27
CA GLY A 157 -1.76 24.02 -2.17
C GLY A 157 -1.83 22.68 -2.91
N LEU A 158 -0.72 21.95 -3.05
CA LEU A 158 -0.73 20.58 -3.54
C LEU A 158 -1.54 19.66 -2.60
N GLU A 159 -1.39 19.86 -1.29
CA GLU A 159 -2.10 19.05 -0.30
C GLU A 159 -3.62 19.18 -0.44
N GLU A 160 -4.11 20.41 -0.66
CA GLU A 160 -5.52 20.67 -0.91
C GLU A 160 -6.01 20.00 -2.19
N GLN A 161 -5.20 20.05 -3.27
CA GLN A 161 -5.54 19.35 -4.52
C GLN A 161 -5.61 17.83 -4.32
N LEU A 162 -4.71 17.27 -3.53
CA LEU A 162 -4.74 15.83 -3.20
C LEU A 162 -5.98 15.50 -2.35
N LYS A 163 -6.32 16.31 -1.35
CA LYS A 163 -7.54 16.13 -0.53
C LYS A 163 -8.80 16.16 -1.39
N GLU A 164 -8.92 17.12 -2.29
CA GLU A 164 -10.05 17.21 -3.22
C GLU A 164 -10.15 15.94 -4.10
N PHE A 165 -9.01 15.43 -4.58
CA PHE A 165 -8.98 14.20 -5.36
C PHE A 165 -9.43 12.99 -4.53
N LEU A 166 -8.95 12.84 -3.27
CA LEU A 166 -9.32 11.75 -2.39
C LEU A 166 -10.81 11.78 -2.00
N VAL A 167 -11.38 12.97 -1.86
CA VAL A 167 -12.84 13.12 -1.61
C VAL A 167 -13.64 12.64 -2.81
N ALA A 168 -13.18 12.91 -4.03
CA ALA A 168 -13.82 12.44 -5.26
C ALA A 168 -13.62 10.94 -5.53
N HIS A 169 -12.52 10.37 -5.02
CA HIS A 169 -12.09 8.99 -5.22
C HIS A 169 -11.69 8.35 -3.88
N ALA A 170 -12.67 8.00 -3.07
CA ALA A 170 -12.47 7.50 -1.69
C ALA A 170 -11.74 6.14 -1.62
N ASP A 171 -11.67 5.42 -2.74
CA ASP A 171 -10.95 4.16 -2.91
C ASP A 171 -9.49 4.36 -3.35
N THR A 172 -8.95 5.60 -3.32
CA THR A 172 -7.57 5.87 -3.68
C THR A 172 -6.59 5.09 -2.80
N ARG A 173 -5.65 4.39 -3.43
CA ARG A 173 -4.60 3.61 -2.76
C ARG A 173 -3.20 4.13 -3.03
N LEU A 174 -2.99 4.74 -4.19
CA LEU A 174 -1.67 5.14 -4.64
C LEU A 174 -1.68 6.54 -5.25
N VAL A 175 -0.73 7.36 -4.81
CA VAL A 175 -0.36 8.61 -5.48
C VAL A 175 1.09 8.50 -5.94
N ILE A 176 1.36 8.70 -7.23
CA ILE A 176 2.70 8.71 -7.80
C ILE A 176 3.06 10.16 -8.13
N ILE A 177 4.21 10.63 -7.66
CA ILE A 177 4.73 11.99 -7.92
C ILE A 177 6.01 11.88 -8.73
N ASP A 178 5.98 12.18 -10.02
CA ASP A 178 7.12 12.14 -10.94
C ASP A 178 7.39 13.53 -11.52
N THR A 179 8.25 14.35 -10.88
CA THR A 179 9.24 14.04 -9.85
C THR A 179 9.15 14.96 -8.63
N LEU A 180 9.83 14.59 -7.53
CA LEU A 180 9.98 15.42 -6.33
C LEU A 180 10.39 16.87 -6.66
N GLN A 181 11.28 17.06 -7.63
CA GLN A 181 11.77 18.37 -8.03
C GLN A 181 10.67 19.32 -8.53
N LYS A 182 9.57 18.78 -9.05
CA LYS A 182 8.47 19.58 -9.64
C LYS A 182 7.48 20.10 -8.59
N ILE A 183 7.45 19.49 -7.43
CA ILE A 183 6.59 19.91 -6.32
C ILE A 183 7.32 20.76 -5.28
N LYS A 184 8.63 20.97 -5.46
CA LYS A 184 9.44 21.88 -4.66
C LYS A 184 9.21 23.32 -5.04
N GLU A 185 9.31 24.21 -4.07
CA GLU A 185 9.30 25.64 -4.32
C GLU A 185 10.59 26.09 -5.07
N ILE A 186 10.42 26.90 -6.10
CA ILE A 186 11.52 27.54 -6.84
C ILE A 186 11.80 28.89 -6.15
N SER A 187 12.17 28.91 -4.91
CA SER A 187 12.56 30.15 -4.24
C SER A 187 14.00 30.09 -3.76
N GLY A 188 14.84 30.88 -4.45
CA GLY A 188 16.15 31.41 -4.05
C GLY A 188 17.10 30.45 -3.33
N ASP A 189 18.38 30.58 -3.58
CA ASP A 189 19.64 30.09 -2.97
C ASP A 189 19.68 29.13 -1.76
N LYS A 190 18.56 28.59 -1.32
CA LYS A 190 18.48 27.60 -0.24
C LYS A 190 18.01 26.23 -0.76
N PHE A 191 18.83 25.59 -1.56
CA PHE A 191 18.82 24.12 -1.63
C PHE A 191 19.29 23.57 -0.28
N SER A 192 18.42 23.68 0.73
CA SER A 192 18.75 23.19 2.05
C SER A 192 18.18 21.79 2.22
N TYR A 193 18.98 20.94 2.77
CA TYR A 193 18.67 19.63 3.32
C TYR A 193 17.36 19.62 4.16
N ALA A 194 17.16 20.66 4.97
CA ALA A 194 15.96 20.82 5.78
C ALA A 194 14.69 20.85 4.93
N ASN A 195 14.73 21.47 3.75
CA ASN A 195 13.55 21.58 2.88
C ASN A 195 13.12 20.22 2.29
N ASP A 196 14.07 19.37 1.92
CA ASP A 196 13.77 18.04 1.37
C ASP A 196 13.18 17.10 2.45
N TYR A 197 13.72 17.17 3.65
CA TYR A 197 13.20 16.46 4.81
C TYR A 197 11.77 16.87 5.15
N ASP A 198 11.52 18.19 5.21
CA ASP A 198 10.21 18.75 5.53
C ASP A 198 9.14 18.36 4.50
N ILE A 199 9.51 18.34 3.20
CA ILE A 199 8.60 17.92 2.14
C ILE A 199 8.18 16.45 2.31
N ILE A 200 9.14 15.56 2.51
CA ILE A 200 8.84 14.13 2.70
C ILE A 200 8.05 13.92 3.99
N THR A 201 8.36 14.64 5.06
CA THR A 201 7.62 14.59 6.33
C THR A 201 6.16 15.01 6.15
N LYS A 202 5.88 16.11 5.41
CA LYS A 202 4.50 16.54 5.11
C LYS A 202 3.75 15.49 4.30
N LEU A 203 4.39 14.95 3.24
CA LEU A 203 3.79 13.89 2.43
C LEU A 203 3.52 12.62 3.27
N LYS A 204 4.42 12.32 4.23
CA LYS A 204 4.23 11.19 5.13
C LYS A 204 3.04 11.38 6.05
N HIS A 205 2.90 12.54 6.69
CA HIS A 205 1.72 12.85 7.50
C HIS A 205 0.44 12.72 6.69
N PHE A 206 0.45 13.21 5.45
CA PHE A 206 -0.68 13.10 4.54
C PHE A 206 -1.01 11.63 4.20
N ALA A 207 0.02 10.83 3.88
CA ALA A 207 -0.15 9.41 3.56
C ALA A 207 -0.69 8.61 4.76
N ASP A 208 -0.17 8.88 5.96
CA ASP A 208 -0.59 8.23 7.20
C ASP A 208 -2.04 8.61 7.55
N GLU A 209 -2.41 9.90 7.44
CA GLU A 209 -3.76 10.40 7.72
C GLU A 209 -4.81 9.75 6.80
N HIS A 210 -4.48 9.59 5.52
CA HIS A 210 -5.40 9.07 4.52
C HIS A 210 -5.24 7.57 4.25
N ASN A 211 -4.30 6.90 4.93
CA ASN A 211 -4.00 5.46 4.77
C ASN A 211 -3.73 5.05 3.32
N ILE A 212 -2.92 5.84 2.60
CA ILE A 212 -2.53 5.62 1.21
C ILE A 212 -1.02 5.44 1.07
N CYS A 213 -0.58 4.97 -0.09
CA CYS A 213 0.83 4.99 -0.48
C CYS A 213 1.13 6.19 -1.37
N ILE A 214 2.26 6.85 -1.14
CA ILE A 214 2.80 7.90 -2.02
C ILE A 214 4.17 7.46 -2.51
N LEU A 215 4.32 7.22 -3.81
CA LEU A 215 5.60 6.97 -4.46
C LEU A 215 6.17 8.27 -5.02
N VAL A 216 7.32 8.69 -4.53
CA VAL A 216 7.98 9.94 -4.94
C VAL A 216 9.22 9.64 -5.76
N VAL A 217 9.19 9.97 -7.04
CA VAL A 217 10.33 9.77 -7.95
C VAL A 217 11.38 10.85 -7.71
N HIS A 218 12.62 10.43 -7.51
CA HIS A 218 13.77 11.31 -7.31
C HIS A 218 14.96 10.89 -8.19
N HIS A 219 15.83 11.84 -8.52
CA HIS A 219 17.03 11.59 -9.32
C HIS A 219 18.27 11.49 -8.43
N THR A 220 19.11 10.47 -8.66
CA THR A 220 20.43 10.39 -8.03
C THR A 220 21.36 11.46 -8.58
N ARG A 221 22.27 12.00 -7.76
CA ARG A 221 23.49 12.65 -8.23
C ARG A 221 24.52 11.57 -8.62
N LYS A 222 25.41 11.92 -9.56
CA LYS A 222 26.54 11.06 -9.89
C LYS A 222 27.51 11.04 -8.71
N MET A 223 27.43 10.02 -7.88
CA MET A 223 28.47 9.67 -6.90
C MET A 223 28.75 8.17 -7.08
N ASP A 224 30.01 7.81 -7.19
CA ASP A 224 30.45 6.42 -7.12
C ASP A 224 30.52 6.04 -5.64
N SER A 225 29.47 5.39 -5.13
CA SER A 225 29.43 4.78 -3.81
C SER A 225 29.22 3.28 -3.95
N SER A 226 29.84 2.51 -3.06
CA SER A 226 29.62 1.08 -2.96
C SER A 226 28.27 0.74 -2.37
N ASP A 227 27.65 1.67 -1.64
CA ASP A 227 26.29 1.55 -1.12
C ASP A 227 25.30 2.31 -2.03
N ALA A 228 24.28 1.58 -2.54
CA ALA A 228 23.24 2.15 -3.37
C ALA A 228 22.49 3.28 -2.66
N PHE A 229 22.27 3.17 -1.35
CA PHE A 229 21.53 4.14 -0.55
C PHE A 229 22.27 5.44 -0.30
N GLU A 230 23.62 5.43 -0.29
CA GLU A 230 24.41 6.65 -0.23
C GLU A 230 24.32 7.51 -1.50
N MET A 231 23.88 6.94 -2.62
CA MET A 231 23.65 7.66 -3.88
C MET A 231 22.37 8.50 -3.88
N ILE A 232 21.50 8.38 -2.87
CA ILE A 232 20.34 9.25 -2.72
C ILE A 232 20.86 10.66 -2.46
N SER A 233 20.75 11.48 -3.49
CA SER A 233 21.30 12.83 -3.52
C SER A 233 20.69 13.70 -2.43
N GLY A 234 21.57 14.22 -1.61
CA GLY A 234 21.23 15.27 -0.68
C GLY A 234 21.05 14.79 0.72
N THR A 235 21.13 13.46 0.98
CA THR A 235 21.35 13.11 2.37
C THR A 235 20.62 11.87 2.88
N ASN A 236 21.18 11.27 3.89
CA ASN A 236 20.55 10.37 4.84
C ASN A 236 19.18 10.87 5.37
N GLY A 237 18.85 12.15 5.21
CA GLY A 237 17.61 12.73 5.68
C GLY A 237 16.38 12.44 4.81
N LEU A 238 16.50 12.40 3.49
CA LEU A 238 15.37 12.01 2.65
C LEU A 238 14.94 10.57 2.97
N LEU A 239 15.90 9.66 3.05
CA LEU A 239 15.64 8.27 3.41
C LEU A 239 15.12 8.14 4.83
N GLY A 240 15.68 8.92 5.78
CA GLY A 240 15.24 8.92 7.18
C GLY A 240 13.81 9.41 7.39
N ALA A 241 13.30 10.31 6.52
CA ALA A 241 11.94 10.81 6.58
C ALA A 241 10.91 9.88 5.92
N ALA A 242 11.32 9.13 4.89
CA ALA A 242 10.46 8.19 4.17
C ALA A 242 10.24 6.88 4.94
N ASP A 243 9.22 6.12 4.58
CA ASP A 243 8.98 4.77 5.11
C ASP A 243 9.84 3.72 4.42
N GLY A 244 10.29 4.01 3.20
CA GLY A 244 11.24 3.17 2.47
C GLY A 244 11.72 3.79 1.18
N ALA A 245 12.60 3.06 0.48
CA ALA A 245 13.14 3.49 -0.79
C ALA A 245 13.39 2.32 -1.74
N PHE A 246 13.23 2.61 -3.02
CA PHE A 246 13.55 1.77 -4.16
C PHE A 246 14.67 2.45 -4.94
N ILE A 247 15.81 1.80 -5.13
CA ILE A 247 16.95 2.35 -5.84
C ILE A 247 17.18 1.57 -7.12
N MET A 248 16.83 2.18 -8.23
CA MET A 248 16.96 1.56 -9.55
C MET A 248 18.28 1.92 -10.21
N GLN A 249 19.07 0.89 -10.55
CA GLN A 249 20.43 1.04 -11.14
C GLN A 249 20.56 0.20 -12.42
N LYS A 250 21.41 0.68 -13.32
CA LYS A 250 21.93 -0.06 -14.48
C LYS A 250 23.45 0.04 -14.50
N GLU A 251 24.13 -1.05 -14.81
CA GLU A 251 25.60 -1.04 -14.96
C GLU A 251 26.01 -0.10 -16.11
N LYS A 252 25.36 -0.23 -17.26
CA LYS A 252 25.53 0.67 -18.39
C LYS A 252 24.18 1.25 -18.82
N ARG A 253 24.19 2.48 -19.28
CA ARG A 253 23.00 3.18 -19.72
C ARG A 253 22.21 2.46 -20.82
N THR A 254 22.93 1.70 -21.66
CA THR A 254 22.37 0.94 -22.78
C THR A 254 21.84 -0.43 -22.38
N ASP A 255 22.10 -0.88 -21.16
CA ASP A 255 21.69 -2.20 -20.70
C ASP A 255 20.17 -2.28 -20.56
N LEU A 256 19.65 -3.44 -20.93
CA LEU A 256 18.24 -3.77 -20.71
C LEU A 256 18.01 -4.32 -19.31
N LYS A 257 19.05 -4.69 -18.57
CA LYS A 257 18.96 -5.16 -17.20
C LYS A 257 19.12 -4.01 -16.22
N ALA A 258 18.38 -4.09 -15.13
CA ALA A 258 18.49 -3.19 -14.00
C ALA A 258 18.37 -3.98 -12.69
N THR A 259 18.94 -3.43 -11.62
CA THR A 259 18.67 -3.85 -10.25
C THR A 259 17.77 -2.82 -9.58
N VAL A 260 16.94 -3.30 -8.65
CA VAL A 260 16.18 -2.45 -7.74
C VAL A 260 16.46 -2.94 -6.33
N ASP A 261 17.23 -2.13 -5.59
CA ASP A 261 17.48 -2.35 -4.16
C ASP A 261 16.33 -1.70 -3.39
N ILE A 262 15.71 -2.45 -2.47
CA ILE A 262 14.52 -2.05 -1.71
C ILE A 262 14.86 -2.10 -0.24
N THR A 263 14.49 -1.05 0.51
CA THR A 263 14.54 -1.01 1.97
C THR A 263 13.32 -0.28 2.51
N GLY A 264 12.88 -0.62 3.71
CA GLY A 264 11.73 0.03 4.34
C GLY A 264 11.51 -0.41 5.78
N ARG A 265 10.61 0.30 6.47
CA ARG A 265 10.28 0.02 7.88
C ARG A 265 9.41 -1.22 8.05
N ASP A 266 8.49 -1.44 7.12
CA ASP A 266 7.47 -2.50 7.20
C ASP A 266 7.77 -3.67 6.26
N GLN A 267 8.94 -3.68 5.60
CA GLN A 267 9.35 -4.70 4.63
C GLN A 267 10.80 -5.12 4.83
N GLN A 268 11.13 -6.30 4.37
CA GLN A 268 12.51 -6.80 4.38
C GLN A 268 13.32 -6.16 3.26
N ASP A 269 14.61 -5.97 3.50
CA ASP A 269 15.53 -5.52 2.47
C ASP A 269 15.62 -6.56 1.35
N GLN A 270 15.47 -6.10 0.11
CA GLN A 270 15.43 -6.95 -1.08
C GLN A 270 16.27 -6.34 -2.20
N LYS A 271 16.78 -7.23 -3.06
CA LYS A 271 17.39 -6.82 -4.33
C LYS A 271 16.74 -7.59 -5.47
N LEU A 272 16.04 -6.86 -6.33
CA LEU A 272 15.35 -7.41 -7.49
C LEU A 272 16.19 -7.21 -8.75
N TYR A 273 16.16 -8.20 -9.64
CA TYR A 273 16.75 -8.14 -10.96
C TYR A 273 15.65 -8.05 -12.00
N LEU A 274 15.66 -6.97 -12.76
CA LEU A 274 14.65 -6.66 -13.76
C LEU A 274 15.28 -6.61 -15.14
N LYS A 275 14.50 -7.03 -16.15
CA LYS A 275 14.85 -6.91 -17.56
C LYS A 275 13.80 -6.10 -18.30
N PHE A 276 14.23 -5.02 -18.95
CA PHE A 276 13.36 -4.18 -19.76
C PHE A 276 13.02 -4.84 -21.09
N ASP A 277 11.74 -4.92 -21.42
CA ASP A 277 11.26 -5.31 -22.73
C ASP A 277 11.08 -4.05 -23.61
N PRO A 278 11.97 -3.79 -24.58
CA PRO A 278 11.91 -2.56 -25.37
C PRO A 278 10.74 -2.52 -26.35
N LYS A 279 10.06 -3.64 -26.61
CA LYS A 279 8.87 -3.69 -27.46
C LYS A 279 7.63 -3.22 -26.73
N LEU A 280 7.45 -3.73 -25.52
CA LEU A 280 6.31 -3.38 -24.66
C LEU A 280 6.59 -2.26 -23.69
N CYS A 281 7.86 -1.86 -23.53
CA CYS A 281 8.30 -0.87 -22.53
C CYS A 281 7.95 -1.26 -21.10
N LEU A 282 7.96 -2.54 -20.77
CA LEU A 282 7.66 -3.11 -19.45
C LEU A 282 8.92 -3.71 -18.82
N TRP A 283 8.93 -3.74 -17.49
CA TRP A 283 9.96 -4.38 -16.71
C TRP A 283 9.54 -5.80 -16.32
N LYS A 284 10.30 -6.79 -16.72
CA LYS A 284 10.09 -8.18 -16.37
C LYS A 284 10.96 -8.56 -15.20
N PHE A 285 10.40 -9.18 -14.19
CA PHE A 285 11.11 -9.75 -13.07
C PHE A 285 11.91 -10.98 -13.52
N GLU A 286 13.21 -11.02 -13.20
CA GLU A 286 14.08 -12.17 -13.46
C GLU A 286 14.32 -13.01 -12.20
N LYS A 287 14.67 -12.34 -11.09
CA LYS A 287 14.90 -12.97 -9.77
C LYS A 287 15.00 -11.95 -8.65
N ALA A 288 14.90 -12.41 -7.42
CA ALA A 288 15.34 -11.71 -6.22
C ALA A 288 16.59 -12.38 -5.62
N GLU A 289 17.46 -11.62 -4.98
CA GLU A 289 18.60 -12.17 -4.24
C GLU A 289 18.23 -12.63 -2.83
N THR A 290 17.29 -11.95 -2.21
CA THR A 290 16.89 -12.20 -0.83
C THR A 290 15.72 -13.14 -0.79
N GLU A 291 15.85 -14.24 -0.03
CA GLU A 291 14.68 -15.03 0.37
C GLU A 291 13.96 -14.28 1.49
N LEU A 292 12.69 -13.97 1.26
CA LEU A 292 11.87 -13.32 2.27
C LEU A 292 11.68 -14.27 3.44
N TRP A 293 12.01 -13.78 4.63
CA TRP A 293 11.70 -14.52 5.84
C TRP A 293 10.18 -14.54 6.05
N LYS A 294 9.61 -15.73 6.09
CA LYS A 294 8.20 -15.92 6.43
C LYS A 294 8.09 -16.16 7.93
N GLU A 295 7.23 -15.43 8.57
CA GLU A 295 6.91 -15.72 9.96
C GLU A 295 6.45 -17.17 10.10
N PRO A 296 6.98 -17.90 11.11
CA PRO A 296 6.54 -19.28 11.35
C PRO A 296 5.03 -19.29 11.69
N GLU A 297 4.42 -20.44 11.44
CA GLU A 297 3.02 -20.66 11.75
C GLU A 297 2.74 -20.33 13.23
N ASP A 298 1.75 -19.50 13.46
CA ASP A 298 1.36 -19.10 14.80
C ASP A 298 0.42 -20.15 15.41
N LYS A 299 0.89 -20.82 16.43
CA LYS A 299 0.13 -21.91 17.09
C LYS A 299 -1.23 -21.47 17.62
N VAL A 300 -1.35 -20.21 18.09
CA VAL A 300 -2.62 -19.69 18.60
C VAL A 300 -3.60 -19.47 17.47
N LEU A 301 -3.15 -18.81 16.39
CA LEU A 301 -3.99 -18.56 15.22
C LEU A 301 -4.39 -19.85 14.51
N SER A 302 -3.45 -20.79 14.38
CA SER A 302 -3.72 -22.14 13.82
C SER A 302 -4.75 -22.91 14.65
N ALA A 303 -4.65 -22.89 15.97
CA ALA A 303 -5.62 -23.55 16.84
C ALA A 303 -7.02 -22.89 16.77
N VAL A 304 -7.08 -21.56 16.71
CA VAL A 304 -8.34 -20.83 16.50
C VAL A 304 -8.97 -21.20 15.15
N ASN A 305 -8.17 -21.21 14.08
CA ASN A 305 -8.65 -21.62 12.76
C ASN A 305 -9.16 -23.06 12.77
N THR A 306 -8.42 -24.01 13.35
CA THR A 306 -8.83 -25.42 13.46
C THR A 306 -10.18 -25.55 14.15
N TYR A 307 -10.37 -24.86 15.27
CA TYR A 307 -11.65 -24.84 15.97
C TYR A 307 -12.78 -24.27 15.13
N LEU A 308 -12.54 -23.13 14.44
CA LEU A 308 -13.57 -22.47 13.61
C LEU A 308 -13.91 -23.26 12.35
N MET A 309 -13.02 -24.07 11.81
CA MET A 309 -13.34 -24.97 10.69
C MET A 309 -14.46 -25.94 11.03
N GLU A 310 -14.58 -26.35 12.30
CA GLU A 310 -15.65 -27.23 12.78
C GLU A 310 -16.87 -26.44 13.29
N ALA A 311 -16.63 -25.33 14.02
CA ALA A 311 -17.67 -24.57 14.70
C ALA A 311 -18.35 -23.51 13.81
N GLY A 312 -17.68 -23.06 12.73
CA GLY A 312 -18.13 -22.01 11.82
C GLY A 312 -17.94 -20.58 12.35
N CYS A 313 -18.27 -20.34 13.61
CA CYS A 313 -18.08 -19.06 14.29
C CYS A 313 -17.93 -19.26 15.80
N PHE A 314 -17.48 -18.21 16.49
CA PHE A 314 -17.40 -18.18 17.95
C PHE A 314 -17.85 -16.83 18.50
N GLN A 315 -18.64 -16.84 19.56
CA GLN A 315 -18.94 -15.68 20.37
C GLN A 315 -18.95 -16.09 21.86
N GLY A 316 -18.07 -15.46 22.64
CA GLY A 316 -17.94 -15.78 24.06
C GLY A 316 -16.75 -15.10 24.71
N THR A 317 -16.43 -15.48 25.92
CA THR A 317 -15.27 -14.99 26.68
C THR A 317 -13.97 -15.65 26.22
N ALA A 318 -12.82 -15.05 26.55
CA ALA A 318 -11.52 -15.66 26.30
C ALA A 318 -11.34 -17.01 27.04
N SER A 319 -11.94 -17.16 28.23
CA SER A 319 -11.91 -18.42 28.97
C SER A 319 -12.66 -19.52 28.23
N GLU A 320 -13.87 -19.24 27.76
CA GLU A 320 -14.66 -20.19 26.97
C GLU A 320 -13.97 -20.56 25.65
N LEU A 321 -13.27 -19.60 25.00
CA LEU A 321 -12.48 -19.89 23.79
C LEU A 321 -11.31 -20.83 24.13
N MET A 322 -10.61 -20.60 25.25
CA MET A 322 -9.51 -21.46 25.69
C MET A 322 -9.95 -22.89 25.95
N ASP A 323 -11.15 -23.10 26.51
CA ASP A 323 -11.71 -24.43 26.72
C ASP A 323 -11.99 -25.19 25.41
N LYS A 324 -12.12 -24.45 24.29
CA LYS A 324 -12.38 -25.00 22.94
C LYS A 324 -11.11 -25.26 22.14
N ILE A 325 -10.09 -24.39 22.30
CA ILE A 325 -8.80 -24.53 21.62
C ILE A 325 -7.84 -25.28 22.53
N GLN A 326 -7.53 -26.53 22.19
CA GLN A 326 -6.64 -27.37 22.97
C GLN A 326 -5.17 -26.97 22.78
N GLU A 327 -4.30 -27.31 23.75
CA GLU A 327 -2.83 -27.22 23.71
C GLU A 327 -2.21 -25.79 23.77
N ILE A 328 -2.94 -24.77 24.25
CA ILE A 328 -2.39 -23.44 24.43
C ILE A 328 -2.13 -23.16 25.90
N ASN A 329 -0.87 -23.01 26.27
CA ASN A 329 -0.46 -22.66 27.63
C ASN A 329 -0.46 -21.13 27.84
N LEU A 330 -1.64 -20.52 27.83
CA LEU A 330 -1.87 -19.11 28.06
C LEU A 330 -2.91 -18.90 29.17
N VAL A 331 -2.96 -17.67 29.70
CA VAL A 331 -4.09 -17.21 30.50
C VAL A 331 -5.05 -16.37 29.63
N PRO A 332 -6.36 -16.26 29.99
CA PRO A 332 -7.37 -15.60 29.14
C PRO A 332 -6.99 -14.19 28.67
N ASN A 333 -6.39 -13.39 29.54
CA ASN A 333 -5.93 -12.04 29.17
C ASN A 333 -4.80 -12.06 28.13
N GLN A 334 -3.91 -13.05 28.19
CA GLN A 334 -2.83 -13.20 27.22
C GLN A 334 -3.39 -13.62 25.86
N LEU A 335 -4.36 -14.52 25.83
CA LEU A 335 -5.05 -14.91 24.60
C LEU A 335 -5.72 -13.70 23.94
N THR A 336 -6.49 -12.92 24.73
CA THR A 336 -7.14 -11.71 24.21
C THR A 336 -6.12 -10.73 23.61
N ARG A 337 -5.02 -10.45 24.31
CA ARG A 337 -3.97 -9.56 23.82
C ARG A 337 -3.30 -10.09 22.55
N GLN A 338 -3.02 -11.38 22.49
CA GLN A 338 -2.47 -11.98 21.27
C GLN A 338 -3.43 -11.86 20.08
N LEU A 339 -4.72 -12.11 20.29
CA LEU A 339 -5.72 -11.95 19.23
C LEU A 339 -5.89 -10.49 18.81
N ASN A 340 -5.87 -9.54 19.75
CA ASN A 340 -5.91 -8.11 19.42
C ASN A 340 -4.73 -7.71 18.53
N ILE A 341 -3.50 -8.10 18.91
CA ILE A 341 -2.27 -7.74 18.17
C ILE A 341 -2.25 -8.44 16.80
N LYS A 342 -2.73 -9.68 16.72
CA LYS A 342 -2.65 -10.53 15.54
C LYS A 342 -3.98 -10.61 14.77
N ALA A 343 -4.94 -9.75 15.05
CA ALA A 343 -6.23 -9.71 14.35
C ALA A 343 -6.06 -9.61 12.84
N GLY A 344 -5.07 -8.81 12.41
CA GLY A 344 -4.67 -8.68 11.03
C GLY A 344 -4.24 -9.98 10.39
N ARG A 345 -3.29 -10.61 11.02
CA ARG A 345 -2.75 -11.88 10.53
C ARG A 345 -3.79 -12.99 10.55
N LEU A 346 -4.67 -13.01 11.55
CA LEU A 346 -5.78 -13.96 11.59
C LEU A 346 -6.70 -13.82 10.36
N TYR A 347 -6.90 -12.58 9.93
CA TYR A 347 -7.67 -12.31 8.71
C TYR A 347 -6.88 -12.67 7.43
N GLU A 348 -5.61 -12.28 7.33
CA GLU A 348 -4.77 -12.52 6.14
C GLU A 348 -4.48 -14.01 5.91
N ASP A 349 -4.12 -14.74 6.97
CA ASP A 349 -3.76 -16.15 6.88
C ASP A 349 -4.98 -17.07 6.71
N TYR A 350 -6.12 -16.70 7.32
CA TYR A 350 -7.27 -17.62 7.46
C TYR A 350 -8.62 -17.02 7.04
N GLY A 351 -8.72 -15.75 6.70
CA GLY A 351 -9.98 -15.08 6.37
C GLY A 351 -10.92 -14.92 7.59
N ILE A 352 -10.39 -14.96 8.81
CA ILE A 352 -11.16 -14.88 10.04
C ILE A 352 -11.20 -13.45 10.55
N ARG A 353 -12.39 -12.88 10.65
CA ARG A 353 -12.64 -11.60 11.32
C ARG A 353 -12.67 -11.77 12.81
N TYR A 354 -11.96 -10.91 13.52
CA TYR A 354 -11.91 -10.83 14.96
C TYR A 354 -12.45 -9.50 15.45
N ASP A 355 -13.38 -9.55 16.41
CA ASP A 355 -13.86 -8.37 17.15
C ASP A 355 -13.83 -8.66 18.67
N ASN A 356 -13.56 -7.60 19.45
CA ASN A 356 -13.46 -7.67 20.91
C ASN A 356 -14.21 -6.49 21.52
N LYS A 357 -15.35 -6.77 22.13
CA LYS A 357 -16.21 -5.74 22.75
C LYS A 357 -16.25 -5.90 24.27
N ARG A 358 -16.10 -4.79 24.98
CA ARG A 358 -16.29 -4.74 26.42
C ARG A 358 -17.78 -4.61 26.72
N CYS A 359 -18.33 -5.61 27.43
CA CYS A 359 -19.70 -5.64 27.92
C CYS A 359 -19.73 -5.49 29.44
N HIS A 360 -20.92 -5.36 30.03
CA HIS A 360 -21.09 -5.25 31.49
C HIS A 360 -20.49 -6.43 32.25
N ASP A 361 -20.54 -7.63 31.70
CA ASP A 361 -20.10 -8.88 32.28
C ASP A 361 -18.70 -9.33 31.86
N GLY A 362 -17.92 -8.42 31.18
CA GLY A 362 -16.56 -8.72 30.73
C GLY A 362 -16.32 -8.38 29.27
N ARG A 363 -15.30 -9.00 28.67
CA ARG A 363 -14.98 -8.87 27.25
C ARG A 363 -15.53 -10.06 26.47
N ILE A 364 -16.24 -9.77 25.39
CA ILE A 364 -16.77 -10.76 24.45
C ILE A 364 -15.96 -10.74 23.17
N ILE A 365 -15.40 -11.87 22.83
CA ILE A 365 -14.69 -12.15 21.58
C ILE A 365 -15.69 -12.67 20.57
N THR A 366 -15.64 -12.12 19.35
CA THR A 366 -16.38 -12.63 18.20
C THR A 366 -15.37 -13.01 17.11
N LEU A 367 -15.51 -14.22 16.58
CA LEU A 367 -14.69 -14.78 15.51
C LEU A 367 -15.61 -15.38 14.45
N GLU A 368 -15.44 -14.98 13.20
CA GLU A 368 -16.22 -15.46 12.07
C GLU A 368 -15.42 -15.43 10.78
N TYR A 369 -15.66 -16.37 9.85
CA TYR A 369 -15.10 -16.27 8.52
C TYR A 369 -15.75 -15.12 7.75
N GLU A 370 -14.95 -14.38 6.96
CA GLU A 370 -15.50 -13.43 6.01
C GLU A 370 -16.38 -14.21 5.02
N LYS A 371 -17.63 -13.79 4.88
CA LYS A 371 -18.52 -14.34 3.84
C LYS A 371 -18.06 -13.77 2.50
N GLU A 372 -17.76 -14.65 1.55
CA GLU A 372 -17.54 -14.29 0.15
C GLU A 372 -18.71 -13.54 -0.48
#